data_7785fc39711963bcee61bdf02ccd0fb9
#
_entry.id   7785fc39711963bcee61bdf02ccd0fb9
#
_cell.length_a   1.000
_cell.length_b   1.000
_cell.length_c   1.000
_cell.angle_alpha   90.00
_cell.angle_beta   90.00
_cell.angle_gamma   90.00
#
_symmetry.space_group_name_H-M   'P 1'
#
loop_
_entity.id
_entity.type
_entity.pdbx_description
1 polymer ?
#
loop_
_entity_poly.entity_id
_entity_poly.type
_entity_poly.pdbx_seq_one_letter_code
_entity_poly.pdbx_strand_id
1 'polypeptide(L)'
;MDKKKGPSKAPPVSGFLARFRGLLQACAVLLTNPHLPNLLKGQIYRGKGKTVCVPGLNCYSCPAATGACPIGAIQSVIGSSKFKFSYYVTGTLILLGVLLGRVVCGFLCPFGWFQELIHKIPLPRKKLSTKKLRPLRYLKYLILLLTVTLPLIFTNEVGLGDPFFCKYLCPQGVLEGAIPLSMASDSIRSALGSLFTWKSAVLGAVAILSLLFYRPFCKWLCPLGA
;
A
#
# COMPACT_ATOMS: atom_id res chain seq x y z
N MET A 1 -4.78 35.08 28.95
CA MET A 1 -4.58 33.82 29.74
C MET A 1 -4.93 32.64 28.82
N ASP A 2 -3.94 32.14 28.07
CA ASP A 2 -4.15 31.05 27.11
C ASP A 2 -3.94 29.71 27.80
N LYS A 3 -5.04 28.97 27.99
CA LYS A 3 -5.01 27.58 28.49
C LYS A 3 -4.28 26.69 27.48
N LYS A 4 -3.06 26.28 27.78
CA LYS A 4 -2.35 25.17 27.11
C LYS A 4 -3.25 23.93 27.15
N LYS A 5 -3.95 23.64 26.05
CA LYS A 5 -4.54 22.32 25.83
C LYS A 5 -3.41 21.31 25.77
N GLY A 6 -3.28 20.50 26.82
CA GLY A 6 -2.41 19.35 26.83
C GLY A 6 -2.70 18.38 25.67
N PRO A 7 -1.78 17.46 25.37
CA PRO A 7 -1.96 16.50 24.26
C PRO A 7 -3.26 15.73 24.50
N SER A 8 -4.22 15.84 23.58
CA SER A 8 -5.45 15.06 23.63
C SER A 8 -5.07 13.58 23.70
N LYS A 9 -5.26 12.96 24.85
CA LYS A 9 -5.23 11.51 24.99
C LYS A 9 -6.25 10.96 24.00
N ALA A 10 -5.77 10.17 23.01
CA ALA A 10 -6.65 9.39 22.18
C ALA A 10 -7.61 8.61 23.11
N PRO A 11 -8.91 8.48 22.75
CA PRO A 11 -9.83 7.72 23.56
C PRO A 11 -9.25 6.32 23.79
N PRO A 12 -9.39 5.73 24.95
CA PRO A 12 -8.93 4.37 25.24
C PRO A 12 -9.80 3.41 24.40
N VAL A 13 -9.43 3.25 23.15
CA VAL A 13 -9.79 2.02 22.42
C VAL A 13 -9.24 0.91 23.28
N SER A 14 -10.15 0.15 23.88
CA SER A 14 -9.90 -0.81 24.98
C SER A 14 -8.47 -1.36 24.91
N GLY A 15 -7.71 -1.26 26.00
CA GLY A 15 -6.30 -1.64 26.03
C GLY A 15 -6.00 -3.03 25.50
N PHE A 16 -7.05 -3.89 25.42
CA PHE A 16 -7.10 -5.19 24.79
C PHE A 16 -6.84 -5.12 23.27
N LEU A 17 -7.61 -4.32 22.51
CA LEU A 17 -7.41 -4.20 21.05
C LEU A 17 -6.05 -3.56 20.69
N ALA A 18 -5.58 -2.61 21.48
CA ALA A 18 -4.26 -2.04 21.28
C ALA A 18 -3.13 -3.05 21.52
N ARG A 19 -3.29 -3.94 22.50
CA ARG A 19 -2.33 -5.01 22.82
C ARG A 19 -2.27 -6.09 21.72
N PHE A 20 -3.42 -6.47 21.19
CA PHE A 20 -3.54 -7.51 20.15
C PHE A 20 -3.41 -6.97 18.72
N ARG A 21 -3.29 -5.65 18.54
CA ARG A 21 -3.23 -5.04 17.22
C ARG A 21 -2.11 -5.62 16.33
N GLY A 22 -0.91 -5.77 16.88
CA GLY A 22 0.22 -6.33 16.13
C GLY A 22 -0.02 -7.78 15.70
N LEU A 23 -0.65 -8.56 16.56
CA LEU A 23 -1.02 -9.95 16.26
C LEU A 23 -2.10 -10.00 15.16
N LEU A 24 -3.13 -9.17 15.27
CA LEU A 24 -4.18 -9.08 14.25
C LEU A 24 -3.62 -8.68 12.88
N GLN A 25 -2.68 -7.73 12.85
CA GLN A 25 -2.00 -7.33 11.62
C GLN A 25 -1.16 -8.47 11.05
N ALA A 26 -0.40 -9.19 11.89
CA ALA A 26 0.38 -10.36 11.45
C ALA A 26 -0.53 -11.46 10.88
N CYS A 27 -1.63 -11.78 11.55
CA CYS A 27 -2.61 -12.73 11.06
C CYS A 27 -3.23 -12.28 9.73
N ALA A 28 -3.58 -11.00 9.59
CA ALA A 28 -4.11 -10.45 8.35
C ALA A 28 -3.12 -10.55 7.20
N VAL A 29 -1.83 -10.28 7.44
CA VAL A 29 -0.75 -10.43 6.45
C VAL A 29 -0.61 -11.89 6.02
N LEU A 30 -0.63 -12.84 6.96
CA LEU A 30 -0.55 -14.27 6.65
C LEU A 30 -1.77 -14.78 5.88
N LEU A 31 -2.98 -14.33 6.24
CA LEU A 31 -4.21 -14.68 5.55
C LEU A 31 -4.27 -14.14 4.11
N THR A 32 -3.74 -12.95 3.87
CA THR A 32 -3.70 -12.36 2.53
C THR A 32 -2.54 -12.90 1.68
N ASN A 33 -1.50 -13.46 2.32
CA ASN A 33 -0.30 -14.00 1.67
C ASN A 33 0.01 -15.45 2.10
N PRO A 34 -0.90 -16.43 1.92
CA PRO A 34 -0.70 -17.80 2.42
C PRO A 34 0.36 -18.60 1.63
N HIS A 35 0.70 -18.18 0.41
CA HIS A 35 1.63 -18.90 -0.47
C HIS A 35 3.10 -18.52 -0.23
N LEU A 36 3.53 -18.44 1.04
CA LEU A 36 4.91 -18.11 1.42
C LEU A 36 6.00 -18.99 0.72
N PRO A 37 5.81 -20.29 0.48
CA PRO A 37 6.81 -21.09 -0.23
C PRO A 37 7.12 -20.58 -1.65
N ASN A 38 6.18 -19.88 -2.29
CA ASN A 38 6.40 -19.33 -3.63
C ASN A 38 7.41 -18.17 -3.64
N LEU A 39 7.65 -17.51 -2.49
CA LEU A 39 8.71 -16.50 -2.35
C LEU A 39 10.08 -17.09 -2.60
N LEU A 40 10.32 -18.33 -2.11
CA LEU A 40 11.58 -19.04 -2.31
C LEU A 40 11.71 -19.64 -3.71
N LYS A 41 10.58 -20.06 -4.29
CA LYS A 41 10.54 -20.65 -5.65
C LYS A 41 10.55 -19.60 -6.76
N GLY A 42 10.37 -18.32 -6.46
CA GLY A 42 10.29 -17.25 -7.45
C GLY A 42 9.07 -17.35 -8.39
N GLN A 43 8.01 -18.05 -7.98
CA GLN A 43 6.82 -18.28 -8.79
C GLN A 43 5.65 -17.45 -8.29
N ILE A 44 5.03 -16.71 -9.18
CA ILE A 44 3.83 -15.92 -8.84
C ILE A 44 2.62 -16.85 -8.83
N TYR A 45 1.85 -16.84 -7.73
CA TYR A 45 0.58 -17.54 -7.66
C TYR A 45 -0.40 -17.00 -8.71
N ARG A 46 -0.95 -17.89 -9.55
CA ARG A 46 -1.88 -17.54 -10.66
C ARG A 46 -3.30 -18.10 -10.48
N GLY A 47 -3.66 -18.50 -9.27
CA GLY A 47 -4.98 -19.08 -9.01
C GLY A 47 -6.12 -18.05 -9.06
N LYS A 48 -7.36 -18.54 -9.06
CA LYS A 48 -8.61 -17.74 -9.09
C LYS A 48 -8.70 -16.71 -7.95
N GLY A 49 -8.00 -16.91 -6.84
CA GLY A 49 -7.96 -15.95 -5.74
C GLY A 49 -7.42 -14.57 -6.13
N LYS A 50 -6.57 -14.46 -7.17
CA LYS A 50 -6.05 -13.17 -7.67
C LYS A 50 -7.13 -12.24 -8.23
N THR A 51 -8.30 -12.74 -8.56
CA THR A 51 -9.44 -11.92 -9.02
C THR A 51 -10.18 -11.25 -7.87
N VAL A 52 -9.92 -11.67 -6.62
CA VAL A 52 -10.56 -11.11 -5.43
C VAL A 52 -9.76 -9.93 -4.91
N CYS A 53 -10.44 -8.79 -4.68
CA CYS A 53 -9.84 -7.64 -4.05
C CYS A 53 -9.73 -7.87 -2.53
N VAL A 54 -8.51 -7.75 -1.99
CA VAL A 54 -8.25 -7.82 -0.55
C VAL A 54 -8.23 -6.42 0.06
N PRO A 55 -8.68 -6.26 1.30
CA PRO A 55 -8.59 -4.98 1.98
C PRO A 55 -7.13 -4.67 2.30
N GLY A 56 -6.60 -3.63 1.70
CA GLY A 56 -5.24 -3.14 1.96
C GLY A 56 -4.32 -3.11 0.74
N LEU A 57 -3.12 -2.56 0.94
CA LEU A 57 -2.08 -2.58 -0.08
C LEU A 57 -1.40 -3.96 -0.06
N ASN A 58 -1.77 -4.80 -1.02
CA ASN A 58 -1.16 -6.11 -1.25
C ASN A 58 -0.84 -6.26 -2.74
N CYS A 59 0.42 -6.43 -3.09
CA CYS A 59 0.84 -6.37 -4.48
C CYS A 59 0.33 -7.58 -5.29
N TYR A 60 -0.29 -7.32 -6.46
CA TYR A 60 -0.69 -8.39 -7.40
C TYR A 60 0.50 -9.26 -7.83
N SER A 61 1.68 -8.64 -8.00
CA SER A 61 2.91 -9.35 -8.40
C SER A 61 3.60 -10.07 -7.24
N CYS A 62 3.06 -10.00 -6.01
CA CYS A 62 3.62 -10.76 -4.89
C CYS A 62 3.47 -12.27 -5.13
N PRO A 63 4.55 -13.06 -5.02
CA PRO A 63 4.50 -14.52 -5.13
C PRO A 63 3.56 -15.17 -4.12
N ALA A 64 3.53 -14.65 -2.90
CA ALA A 64 2.75 -15.18 -1.80
C ALA A 64 1.28 -14.74 -1.80
N ALA A 65 0.94 -13.63 -2.46
CA ALA A 65 -0.38 -13.02 -2.39
C ALA A 65 -1.47 -13.83 -3.09
N THR A 66 -2.57 -14.08 -2.39
CA THR A 66 -3.76 -14.71 -2.96
C THR A 66 -4.66 -13.71 -3.66
N GLY A 67 -4.79 -12.48 -3.15
CA GLY A 67 -5.69 -11.48 -3.70
C GLY A 67 -4.97 -10.29 -4.34
N ALA A 68 -5.74 -9.40 -4.96
CA ALA A 68 -5.25 -8.20 -5.63
C ALA A 68 -5.46 -6.93 -4.79
N CYS A 69 -4.54 -5.98 -4.90
CA CYS A 69 -4.69 -4.66 -4.31
C CYS A 69 -5.83 -3.89 -4.98
N PRO A 70 -6.77 -3.30 -4.22
CA PRO A 70 -7.90 -2.56 -4.79
C PRO A 70 -7.46 -1.34 -5.62
N ILE A 71 -6.36 -0.67 -5.27
CA ILE A 71 -5.83 0.45 -6.06
C ILE A 71 -5.28 -0.03 -7.41
N GLY A 72 -4.57 -1.16 -7.44
CA GLY A 72 -4.12 -1.75 -8.70
C GLY A 72 -5.28 -2.22 -9.56
N ALA A 73 -6.29 -2.83 -8.93
CA ALA A 73 -7.48 -3.30 -9.62
C ALA A 73 -8.28 -2.15 -10.26
N ILE A 74 -8.48 -1.02 -9.54
CA ILE A 74 -9.20 0.14 -10.11
C ILE A 74 -8.44 0.77 -11.27
N GLN A 75 -7.10 0.86 -11.18
CA GLN A 75 -6.29 1.36 -12.29
C GLN A 75 -6.42 0.48 -13.54
N SER A 76 -6.40 -0.85 -13.36
CA SER A 76 -6.60 -1.78 -14.47
C SER A 76 -7.99 -1.65 -15.08
N VAL A 77 -9.04 -1.48 -14.25
CA VAL A 77 -10.43 -1.31 -14.73
C VAL A 77 -10.58 0.01 -15.50
N ILE A 78 -10.03 1.10 -14.97
CA ILE A 78 -10.10 2.42 -15.60
C ILE A 78 -9.27 2.41 -16.90
N GLY A 79 -8.06 1.86 -16.89
CA GLY A 79 -7.20 1.75 -18.05
C GLY A 79 -7.78 0.86 -19.15
N SER A 80 -8.61 -0.12 -18.81
CA SER A 80 -9.32 -1.00 -19.77
C SER A 80 -10.76 -0.57 -20.06
N SER A 81 -11.18 0.61 -19.66
CA SER A 81 -12.57 1.10 -19.77
C SER A 81 -13.09 1.13 -21.21
N LYS A 82 -12.19 1.29 -22.19
CA LYS A 82 -12.53 1.22 -23.64
C LYS A 82 -13.01 -0.18 -24.07
N PHE A 83 -12.60 -1.24 -23.34
CA PHE A 83 -12.94 -2.62 -23.69
C PHE A 83 -14.09 -3.14 -22.83
N LYS A 84 -13.98 -3.07 -21.51
CA LYS A 84 -15.01 -3.52 -20.57
C LYS A 84 -14.82 -2.92 -19.20
N PHE A 85 -15.82 -2.24 -18.67
CA PHE A 85 -15.80 -1.71 -17.31
C PHE A 85 -16.24 -2.77 -16.30
N SER A 86 -15.44 -3.00 -15.25
CA SER A 86 -15.75 -3.98 -14.20
C SER A 86 -16.42 -3.30 -13.01
N TYR A 87 -17.75 -3.39 -12.92
CA TYR A 87 -18.53 -2.89 -11.78
C TYR A 87 -18.20 -3.57 -10.47
N TYR A 88 -17.73 -4.83 -10.52
CA TYR A 88 -17.33 -5.60 -9.35
C TYR A 88 -16.22 -4.89 -8.55
N VAL A 89 -15.16 -4.46 -9.21
CA VAL A 89 -14.02 -3.80 -8.54
C VAL A 89 -14.46 -2.48 -7.93
N THR A 90 -15.22 -1.68 -8.66
CA THR A 90 -15.72 -0.38 -8.18
C THR A 90 -16.68 -0.57 -7.01
N GLY A 91 -17.62 -1.50 -7.10
CA GLY A 91 -18.55 -1.83 -6.01
C GLY A 91 -17.86 -2.33 -4.77
N THR A 92 -16.86 -3.21 -4.93
CA THR A 92 -16.05 -3.73 -3.80
C THR A 92 -15.28 -2.61 -3.11
N LEU A 93 -14.69 -1.66 -3.87
CA LEU A 93 -13.97 -0.51 -3.32
C LEU A 93 -14.89 0.40 -2.50
N ILE A 94 -16.07 0.72 -3.04
CA ILE A 94 -17.08 1.54 -2.35
C ILE A 94 -17.51 0.83 -1.07
N LEU A 95 -17.82 -0.46 -1.15
CA LEU A 95 -18.24 -1.26 0.00
C LEU A 95 -17.17 -1.29 1.10
N LEU A 96 -15.90 -1.57 0.74
CA LEU A 96 -14.78 -1.57 1.69
C LEU A 96 -14.53 -0.17 2.28
N GLY A 97 -14.67 0.88 1.48
CA GLY A 97 -14.53 2.27 1.93
C GLY A 97 -15.58 2.67 2.94
N VAL A 98 -16.85 2.33 2.68
CA VAL A 98 -17.99 2.68 3.54
C VAL A 98 -18.00 1.85 4.83
N LEU A 99 -17.81 0.53 4.73
CA LEU A 99 -17.90 -0.35 5.89
C LEU A 99 -16.67 -0.31 6.80
N LEU A 100 -15.48 -0.36 6.22
CA LEU A 100 -14.24 -0.53 6.97
C LEU A 100 -13.43 0.77 7.06
N GLY A 101 -13.51 1.66 6.07
CA GLY A 101 -12.82 2.93 6.07
C GLY A 101 -11.36 2.84 6.54
N ARG A 102 -11.02 3.56 7.61
CA ARG A 102 -9.65 3.59 8.17
C ARG A 102 -9.24 2.35 8.95
N VAL A 103 -10.17 1.46 9.28
CA VAL A 103 -9.87 0.19 9.96
C VAL A 103 -8.99 -0.68 9.10
N VAL A 104 -9.21 -0.69 7.78
CA VAL A 104 -8.37 -1.39 6.79
C VAL A 104 -6.90 -1.00 6.94
N CYS A 105 -6.62 0.30 6.95
CA CYS A 105 -5.25 0.82 7.08
C CYS A 105 -4.65 0.54 8.46
N GLY A 106 -5.51 0.40 9.48
CA GLY A 106 -5.11 0.17 10.86
C GLY A 106 -4.75 -1.27 11.19
N PHE A 107 -5.50 -2.22 10.68
CA PHE A 107 -5.47 -3.62 11.12
C PHE A 107 -5.22 -4.63 10.00
N LEU A 108 -5.57 -4.33 8.75
CA LEU A 108 -5.56 -5.30 7.65
C LEU A 108 -4.44 -5.05 6.63
N CYS A 109 -3.88 -3.82 6.58
CA CYS A 109 -2.92 -3.44 5.56
C CYS A 109 -1.50 -3.93 5.88
N PRO A 110 -0.88 -4.82 5.06
CA PRO A 110 0.46 -5.32 5.29
C PRO A 110 1.52 -4.21 5.25
N PHE A 111 1.38 -3.24 4.35
CA PHE A 111 2.30 -2.12 4.29
C PHE A 111 2.20 -1.18 5.51
N GLY A 112 1.01 -1.05 6.09
CA GLY A 112 0.82 -0.33 7.34
C GLY A 112 1.56 -0.99 8.51
N TRP A 113 1.54 -2.32 8.56
CA TRP A 113 2.28 -3.11 9.56
C TRP A 113 3.80 -2.97 9.39
N PHE A 114 4.31 -3.04 8.16
CA PHE A 114 5.72 -2.81 7.83
C PHE A 114 6.22 -1.44 8.35
N GLN A 115 5.47 -0.35 8.10
CA GLN A 115 5.82 0.97 8.59
C GLN A 115 5.82 1.06 10.13
N GLU A 116 4.91 0.36 10.81
CA GLU A 116 4.89 0.29 12.27
C GLU A 116 6.08 -0.47 12.84
N LEU A 117 6.47 -1.55 12.17
CA LEU A 117 7.63 -2.35 12.57
C LEU A 117 8.92 -1.52 12.51
N ILE A 118 9.12 -0.79 11.42
CA ILE A 118 10.26 0.13 11.28
C ILE A 118 10.18 1.24 12.34
N HIS A 119 8.99 1.77 12.59
CA HIS A 119 8.81 2.83 13.58
C HIS A 119 9.10 2.38 15.03
N LYS A 120 9.04 1.09 15.34
CA LYS A 120 9.40 0.54 16.66
C LYS A 120 10.90 0.54 16.96
N ILE A 121 11.76 0.70 15.95
CA ILE A 121 13.21 0.75 16.13
C ILE A 121 13.55 1.97 17.02
N PRO A 122 14.25 1.79 18.16
CA PRO A 122 14.56 2.86 19.09
C PRO A 122 15.67 3.77 18.54
N LEU A 123 15.27 4.79 17.81
CA LEU A 123 16.18 5.86 17.38
C LEU A 123 15.94 7.13 18.21
N PRO A 124 16.97 7.95 18.48
CA PRO A 124 16.81 9.24 19.16
C PRO A 124 15.97 10.18 18.26
N ARG A 125 14.66 10.13 18.46
CA ARG A 125 13.71 10.90 17.65
C ARG A 125 13.65 12.32 18.15
N LYS A 126 14.13 13.28 17.36
CA LYS A 126 13.76 14.68 17.55
C LYS A 126 12.24 14.76 17.34
N LYS A 127 11.51 15.31 18.32
CA LYS A 127 10.06 15.55 18.23
C LYS A 127 9.79 16.58 17.16
N LEU A 128 9.80 16.17 15.89
CA LEU A 128 9.40 17.04 14.80
C LEU A 128 7.90 17.34 14.90
N SER A 129 7.58 18.63 15.04
CA SER A 129 6.19 19.07 15.13
C SER A 129 5.45 18.78 13.81
N THR A 130 4.54 17.83 13.86
CA THR A 130 3.66 17.47 12.74
C THR A 130 2.64 18.58 12.39
N LYS A 131 2.59 19.67 13.16
CA LYS A 131 1.65 20.78 12.90
C LYS A 131 1.93 21.48 11.56
N LYS A 132 3.21 21.68 11.20
CA LYS A 132 3.61 22.30 9.91
C LYS A 132 3.31 21.40 8.70
N LEU A 133 3.16 20.08 8.89
CA LEU A 133 2.93 19.10 7.84
C LEU A 133 1.43 18.77 7.63
N ARG A 134 0.51 19.54 8.26
CA ARG A 134 -0.93 19.37 8.06
C ARG A 134 -1.37 19.45 6.59
N PRO A 135 -0.90 20.40 5.77
CA PRO A 135 -1.31 20.48 4.36
C PRO A 135 -0.90 19.25 3.54
N LEU A 136 0.15 18.53 3.94
CA LEU A 136 0.58 17.31 3.26
C LEU A 136 -0.49 16.19 3.27
N ARG A 137 -1.48 16.27 4.15
CA ARG A 137 -2.60 15.31 4.17
C ARG A 137 -3.51 15.42 2.95
N TYR A 138 -3.51 16.56 2.28
CA TYR A 138 -4.30 16.75 1.07
C TYR A 138 -3.63 16.13 -0.15
N LEU A 139 -2.31 15.87 -0.09
CA LEU A 139 -1.55 15.25 -1.17
C LEU A 139 -2.12 13.88 -1.58
N LYS A 140 -2.63 13.09 -0.63
CA LYS A 140 -3.25 11.78 -0.92
C LYS A 140 -4.49 11.89 -1.82
N TYR A 141 -5.30 12.96 -1.69
CA TYR A 141 -6.45 13.21 -2.56
C TYR A 141 -6.01 13.60 -3.97
N LEU A 142 -4.95 14.42 -4.07
CA LEU A 142 -4.33 14.73 -5.35
C LEU A 142 -3.81 13.46 -6.03
N ILE A 143 -3.10 12.61 -5.27
CA ILE A 143 -2.60 11.32 -5.78
C ILE A 143 -3.77 10.42 -6.19
N LEU A 144 -4.86 10.36 -5.42
CA LEU A 144 -6.05 9.60 -5.80
C LEU A 144 -6.64 10.12 -7.12
N LEU A 145 -6.78 11.43 -7.28
CA LEU A 145 -7.25 12.02 -8.53
C LEU A 145 -6.35 11.64 -9.70
N LEU A 146 -5.03 11.79 -9.55
CA LEU A 146 -4.05 11.40 -10.57
C LEU A 146 -4.09 9.89 -10.86
N THR A 147 -4.31 9.06 -9.85
CA THR A 147 -4.43 7.60 -9.99
C THR A 147 -5.60 7.19 -10.88
N VAL A 148 -6.68 7.98 -10.87
CA VAL A 148 -7.87 7.75 -11.68
C VAL A 148 -7.74 8.39 -13.06
N THR A 149 -7.20 9.61 -13.17
CA THR A 149 -7.19 10.39 -14.42
C THR A 149 -6.05 9.98 -15.37
N LEU A 150 -4.85 9.68 -14.85
CA LEU A 150 -3.70 9.37 -15.70
C LEU A 150 -3.88 8.10 -16.56
N PRO A 151 -4.44 6.99 -16.08
CA PRO A 151 -4.69 5.81 -16.92
C PRO A 151 -5.70 6.07 -18.05
N LEU A 152 -6.55 7.10 -17.94
CA LEU A 152 -7.48 7.49 -19.00
C LEU A 152 -6.79 8.30 -20.10
N ILE A 153 -5.80 9.12 -19.73
CA ILE A 153 -5.10 10.04 -20.65
C ILE A 153 -3.98 9.31 -21.38
N PHE A 154 -3.15 8.57 -20.62
CA PHE A 154 -1.99 7.86 -21.13
C PHE A 154 -2.34 6.40 -21.41
N THR A 155 -2.66 6.09 -22.64
CA THR A 155 -2.89 4.73 -23.11
C THR A 155 -1.68 4.26 -23.93
N ASN A 156 -1.30 2.99 -23.77
CA ASN A 156 -0.27 2.33 -24.55
C ASN A 156 -0.75 2.10 -26.00
N GLU A 157 0.16 1.67 -26.87
CA GLU A 157 -0.14 1.32 -28.27
C GLU A 157 -1.29 0.32 -28.42
N VAL A 158 -1.48 -0.55 -27.43
CA VAL A 158 -2.57 -1.53 -27.36
C VAL A 158 -3.89 -0.92 -26.85
N GLY A 159 -3.90 0.38 -26.49
CA GLY A 159 -5.09 1.07 -25.97
C GLY A 159 -5.39 0.81 -24.50
N LEU A 160 -4.44 0.23 -23.75
CA LEU A 160 -4.54 0.03 -22.30
C LEU A 160 -3.86 1.18 -21.54
N GLY A 161 -4.52 1.71 -20.53
CA GLY A 161 -3.98 2.75 -19.66
C GLY A 161 -2.88 2.25 -18.74
N ASP A 162 -1.79 3.01 -18.63
CA ASP A 162 -0.69 2.70 -17.72
C ASP A 162 -1.10 2.86 -16.24
N PRO A 163 -0.84 1.87 -15.37
CA PRO A 163 -1.12 1.97 -13.94
C PRO A 163 -0.09 2.84 -13.23
N PHE A 164 -0.20 4.15 -13.38
CA PHE A 164 0.79 5.15 -12.96
C PHE A 164 1.22 5.03 -11.50
N PHE A 165 0.26 4.91 -10.57
CA PHE A 165 0.57 4.76 -9.15
C PHE A 165 1.37 3.49 -8.86
N CYS A 166 0.94 2.35 -9.40
CA CYS A 166 1.63 1.07 -9.21
C CYS A 166 3.01 1.06 -9.87
N LYS A 167 3.14 1.72 -11.03
CA LYS A 167 4.37 1.75 -11.82
C LYS A 167 5.44 2.63 -11.20
N TYR A 168 5.08 3.79 -10.66
CA TYR A 168 6.06 4.81 -10.23
C TYR A 168 6.09 5.10 -8.73
N LEU A 169 4.95 5.02 -8.04
CA LEU A 169 4.82 5.54 -6.68
C LEU A 169 4.65 4.46 -5.60
N CYS A 170 4.12 3.28 -5.95
CA CYS A 170 3.81 2.24 -4.97
C CYS A 170 5.07 1.49 -4.50
N PRO A 171 5.49 1.64 -3.21
CA PRO A 171 6.64 0.94 -2.68
C PRO A 171 6.36 -0.54 -2.37
N GLN A 172 5.08 -0.92 -2.21
CA GLN A 172 4.67 -2.29 -1.88
C GLN A 172 5.04 -3.28 -2.98
N GLY A 173 4.97 -2.85 -4.25
CA GLY A 173 5.36 -3.68 -5.38
C GLY A 173 6.84 -4.07 -5.37
N VAL A 174 7.70 -3.24 -4.81
CA VAL A 174 9.13 -3.58 -4.62
C VAL A 174 9.29 -4.50 -3.42
N LEU A 175 8.67 -4.15 -2.29
CA LEU A 175 8.81 -4.87 -1.04
C LEU A 175 8.33 -6.33 -1.15
N GLU A 176 7.14 -6.56 -1.68
CA GLU A 176 6.51 -7.90 -1.76
C GLU A 176 6.72 -8.62 -3.09
N GLY A 177 7.02 -7.88 -4.16
CA GLY A 177 7.17 -8.45 -5.49
C GLY A 177 8.62 -8.47 -5.96
N ALA A 178 9.20 -7.31 -6.25
CA ALA A 178 10.47 -7.22 -6.96
C ALA A 178 11.65 -7.76 -6.13
N ILE A 179 11.73 -7.48 -4.82
CA ILE A 179 12.81 -7.96 -3.96
C ILE A 179 12.79 -9.50 -3.86
N PRO A 180 11.69 -10.17 -3.46
CA PRO A 180 11.67 -11.63 -3.38
C PRO A 180 11.94 -12.31 -4.71
N LEU A 181 11.37 -11.80 -5.80
CA LEU A 181 11.56 -12.38 -7.13
C LEU A 181 13.00 -12.22 -7.64
N SER A 182 13.64 -11.07 -7.37
CA SER A 182 15.05 -10.85 -7.75
C SER A 182 16.03 -11.69 -6.94
N MET A 183 15.66 -12.07 -5.72
CA MET A 183 16.46 -12.98 -4.89
C MET A 183 16.31 -14.44 -5.31
N ALA A 184 15.15 -14.82 -5.83
CA ALA A 184 14.83 -16.19 -6.20
C ALA A 184 15.25 -16.54 -7.65
N SER A 185 15.47 -15.55 -8.54
CA SER A 185 15.73 -15.77 -9.96
C SER A 185 16.73 -14.76 -10.53
N ASP A 186 17.86 -15.26 -11.04
CA ASP A 186 18.89 -14.43 -11.67
C ASP A 186 18.45 -13.84 -13.00
N SER A 187 17.56 -14.52 -13.74
CA SER A 187 16.98 -14.00 -14.98
C SER A 187 16.12 -12.75 -14.74
N ILE A 188 15.38 -12.72 -13.62
CA ILE A 188 14.61 -11.53 -13.23
C ILE A 188 15.56 -10.42 -12.78
N ARG A 189 16.61 -10.74 -12.05
CA ARG A 189 17.61 -9.76 -11.61
C ARG A 189 18.27 -9.05 -12.79
N SER A 190 18.64 -9.78 -13.83
CA SER A 190 19.25 -9.19 -15.04
C SER A 190 18.29 -8.35 -15.86
N ALA A 191 16.98 -8.61 -15.79
CA ALA A 191 15.93 -7.85 -16.46
C ALA A 191 15.48 -6.60 -15.70
N LEU A 192 15.96 -6.39 -14.46
CA LEU A 192 15.63 -5.20 -13.66
C LEU A 192 16.28 -3.95 -14.25
N GLY A 193 15.47 -3.03 -14.77
CA GLY A 193 15.92 -1.77 -15.35
C GLY A 193 15.89 -0.60 -14.36
N SER A 194 16.08 0.60 -14.91
CA SER A 194 16.08 1.88 -14.16
C SER A 194 14.83 2.11 -13.31
N LEU A 195 13.68 1.58 -13.72
CA LEU A 195 12.43 1.67 -12.99
C LEU A 195 12.50 0.97 -11.62
N PHE A 196 13.23 -0.15 -11.52
CA PHE A 196 13.45 -0.81 -10.24
C PHE A 196 14.28 0.05 -9.29
N THR A 197 15.34 0.68 -9.80
CA THR A 197 16.18 1.60 -9.00
C THR A 197 15.35 2.76 -8.46
N TRP A 198 14.52 3.39 -9.31
CA TRP A 198 13.61 4.46 -8.90
C TRP A 198 12.65 4.01 -7.78
N LYS A 199 11.97 2.89 -7.98
CA LYS A 199 11.01 2.37 -6.99
C LYS A 199 11.68 1.94 -5.69
N SER A 200 12.91 1.42 -5.76
CA SER A 200 13.71 1.08 -4.57
C SER A 200 14.09 2.33 -3.79
N ALA A 201 14.42 3.43 -4.50
CA ALA A 201 14.66 4.73 -3.87
C ALA A 201 13.39 5.26 -3.16
N VAL A 202 12.21 5.12 -3.79
CA VAL A 202 10.93 5.48 -3.16
C VAL A 202 10.67 4.64 -1.90
N LEU A 203 10.90 3.32 -1.95
CA LEU A 203 10.78 2.45 -0.79
C LEU A 203 11.75 2.87 0.33
N GLY A 204 13.00 3.16 0.00
CA GLY A 204 14.02 3.64 0.93
C GLY A 204 13.62 4.96 1.58
N ALA A 205 13.15 5.93 0.80
CA ALA A 205 12.65 7.20 1.31
C ALA A 205 11.46 7.01 2.28
N VAL A 206 10.50 6.15 1.95
CA VAL A 206 9.37 5.82 2.83
C VAL A 206 9.85 5.12 4.11
N ALA A 207 10.84 4.23 4.02
CA ALA A 207 11.41 3.56 5.19
C ALA A 207 12.09 4.58 6.13
N ILE A 208 12.91 5.48 5.59
CA ILE A 208 13.57 6.55 6.38
C ILE A 208 12.51 7.47 7.01
N LEU A 209 11.50 7.88 6.25
CA LEU A 209 10.40 8.68 6.79
C LEU A 209 9.61 7.93 7.87
N SER A 210 9.49 6.60 7.78
CA SER A 210 8.82 5.77 8.79
C SER A 210 9.60 5.65 10.09
N LEU A 211 10.93 5.81 10.05
CA LEU A 211 11.75 5.95 11.26
C LEU A 211 11.44 7.25 12.01
N LEU A 212 11.21 8.35 11.28
CA LEU A 212 10.97 9.67 11.86
C LEU A 212 9.50 9.90 12.23
N PHE A 213 8.58 9.48 11.37
CA PHE A 213 7.14 9.73 11.49
C PHE A 213 6.35 8.42 11.56
N TYR A 214 5.31 8.42 12.36
CA TYR A 214 4.40 7.28 12.43
C TYR A 214 3.54 7.20 11.17
N ARG A 215 3.72 6.15 10.37
CA ARG A 215 2.98 5.82 9.12
C ARG A 215 2.90 6.99 8.12
N PRO A 216 4.01 7.53 7.64
CA PRO A 216 4.03 8.69 6.75
C PRO A 216 3.35 8.40 5.41
N PHE A 217 3.62 7.27 4.78
CA PHE A 217 3.02 6.89 3.50
C PHE A 217 1.50 6.80 3.58
N CYS A 218 0.96 6.12 4.59
CA CYS A 218 -0.48 5.98 4.78
C CYS A 218 -1.17 7.32 5.06
N LYS A 219 -0.46 8.29 5.67
CA LYS A 219 -1.03 9.60 6.01
C LYS A 219 -1.01 10.58 4.84
N TRP A 220 0.00 10.52 3.97
CA TRP A 220 0.28 11.58 3.01
C TRP A 220 0.19 11.14 1.55
N LEU A 221 0.55 9.89 1.24
CA LEU A 221 0.76 9.43 -0.13
C LEU A 221 -0.26 8.35 -0.57
N CYS A 222 -0.75 7.53 0.37
CA CYS A 222 -1.58 6.38 0.02
C CYS A 222 -2.98 6.78 -0.40
N PRO A 223 -3.42 6.53 -1.65
CA PRO A 223 -4.76 6.83 -2.13
C PRO A 223 -5.85 5.98 -1.45
N LEU A 224 -5.51 4.78 -0.98
CA LEU A 224 -6.45 3.94 -0.22
C LEU A 224 -6.82 4.56 1.14
N GLY A 225 -5.96 5.43 1.68
CA GLY A 225 -6.22 6.16 2.92
C GLY A 225 -6.90 7.52 2.72
N ALA A 226 -7.28 7.84 1.48
CA ALA A 226 -8.01 9.06 1.16
C ALA A 226 -9.48 8.94 1.50
#